data_d50d8f9a3cf32d928113be35e010f49c
#
_entry.id   d50d8f9a3cf32d928113be35e010f49c
#
_cell.length_a   1.000
_cell.length_b   1.000
_cell.length_c   1.000
_cell.angle_alpha   90.00
_cell.angle_beta   90.00
_cell.angle_gamma   90.00
#
_symmetry.space_group_name_H-M   'P 1'
#
loop_
_entity.id
_entity.type
_entity.pdbx_description
1 polymer ?
#
loop_
_entity_poly.entity_id
_entity_poly.type
_entity_poly.pdbx_seq_one_letter_code
_entity_poly.pdbx_strand_id
1 'polypeptide(L)'
;MHRGVDGVAVIRRYHDETSHSPGPHPRHHVVRGFLPMDPANRPSPFKRYRRLERQPLPTDLERPAGAPTALEVLSGHLPRVTPTALDGAVLARLLYFSAGVTRYTDEGRRRSWFRASASAGNLHPLELYVACGALSGLDGGLYHFDPDWFGLARLRPVDVRAHLARAAGDPALAATAVVIVITGIPWRTTWKYGERGWRHVFWDAGSLLANLVAVAAAHGLRARLVLGFVDREVCHILGIDGIAECPLAVVAVGEPADQGETTAELSELDELRLEVEPL
;
A
#
# COMPACT_ATOMS: atom_id res chain seq x y z
N MET A 1 26.56 4.74 -27.04
CA MET A 1 25.33 5.42 -27.52
C MET A 1 24.13 4.55 -27.11
N HIS A 2 23.53 4.78 -25.95
CA HIS A 2 22.23 4.19 -25.64
C HIS A 2 21.19 4.86 -26.54
N ARG A 3 20.66 4.14 -27.52
CA ARG A 3 19.46 4.56 -28.22
C ARG A 3 18.35 4.66 -27.17
N GLY A 4 17.91 5.88 -26.86
CA GLY A 4 16.84 6.10 -25.92
C GLY A 4 15.63 5.28 -26.35
N VAL A 5 15.15 4.43 -25.46
CA VAL A 5 13.91 3.69 -25.68
C VAL A 5 12.79 4.73 -25.74
N ASP A 6 12.04 4.74 -26.83
CA ASP A 6 10.85 5.60 -26.94
C ASP A 6 9.79 5.09 -25.94
N GLY A 7 9.72 5.74 -24.77
CA GLY A 7 8.80 5.37 -23.71
C GLY A 7 7.33 5.40 -24.12
N VAL A 8 6.98 6.30 -25.05
CA VAL A 8 5.60 6.39 -25.58
C VAL A 8 5.25 5.15 -26.41
N ALA A 9 6.20 4.72 -27.27
CA ALA A 9 6.00 3.51 -28.07
C ALA A 9 5.89 2.25 -27.20
N VAL A 10 6.70 2.16 -26.13
CA VAL A 10 6.62 1.04 -25.16
C VAL A 10 5.28 1.01 -24.46
N ILE A 11 4.78 2.16 -23.96
CA ILE A 11 3.49 2.23 -23.27
C ILE A 11 2.34 1.91 -24.19
N ARG A 12 2.35 2.41 -25.45
CA ARG A 12 1.32 2.08 -26.45
C ARG A 12 1.29 0.59 -26.75
N ARG A 13 2.46 -0.01 -27.04
CA ARG A 13 2.57 -1.44 -27.27
C ARG A 13 2.03 -2.25 -26.10
N TYR A 14 2.45 -1.91 -24.87
CA TYR A 14 1.95 -2.56 -23.66
C TYR A 14 0.43 -2.43 -23.53
N HIS A 15 -0.13 -1.24 -23.81
CA HIS A 15 -1.57 -1.02 -23.77
C HIS A 15 -2.30 -1.94 -24.77
N ASP A 16 -1.84 -1.97 -26.01
CA ASP A 16 -2.48 -2.74 -27.09
C ASP A 16 -2.39 -4.26 -26.85
N GLU A 17 -1.21 -4.74 -26.42
CA GLU A 17 -0.97 -6.16 -26.16
C GLU A 17 -1.67 -6.70 -24.91
N THR A 18 -1.95 -5.84 -23.90
CA THR A 18 -2.56 -6.24 -22.63
C THR A 18 -4.02 -5.81 -22.47
N SER A 19 -4.60 -5.07 -23.41
CA SER A 19 -6.01 -4.68 -23.41
C SER A 19 -6.90 -5.79 -23.94
N HIS A 20 -8.09 -5.97 -23.34
CA HIS A 20 -9.16 -6.77 -23.92
C HIS A 20 -9.97 -5.87 -24.85
N SER A 21 -9.93 -6.16 -26.14
CA SER A 21 -10.76 -5.46 -27.11
C SER A 21 -12.05 -6.26 -27.37
N PRO A 22 -13.25 -5.69 -27.23
CA PRO A 22 -14.49 -6.33 -27.65
C PRO A 22 -14.61 -6.21 -29.16
N GLY A 23 -13.94 -7.05 -29.92
CA GLY A 23 -13.99 -7.03 -31.37
C GLY A 23 -14.31 -8.41 -31.95
N PRO A 24 -14.92 -8.49 -33.13
CA PRO A 24 -15.28 -9.77 -33.74
C PRO A 24 -14.09 -10.58 -34.27
N HIS A 25 -12.87 -10.11 -34.09
CA HIS A 25 -11.67 -10.79 -34.55
C HIS A 25 -11.12 -11.77 -33.49
N PRO A 26 -10.98 -13.08 -33.85
CA PRO A 26 -10.40 -14.10 -32.97
C PRO A 26 -8.98 -13.76 -32.45
N ARG A 27 -8.26 -12.87 -33.13
CA ARG A 27 -6.91 -12.43 -32.75
C ARG A 27 -6.86 -11.55 -31.49
N HIS A 28 -7.99 -10.94 -31.11
CA HIS A 28 -8.10 -10.07 -29.92
C HIS A 28 -8.49 -10.82 -28.66
N HIS A 29 -8.87 -12.10 -28.76
CA HIS A 29 -9.23 -12.93 -27.62
C HIS A 29 -8.06 -13.77 -27.08
N VAL A 30 -6.96 -13.84 -27.79
CA VAL A 30 -5.76 -14.48 -27.28
C VAL A 30 -5.03 -13.44 -26.44
N VAL A 31 -5.34 -13.42 -25.14
CA VAL A 31 -4.41 -12.85 -24.17
C VAL A 31 -3.10 -13.61 -24.37
N ARG A 32 -2.18 -13.04 -25.14
CA ARG A 32 -0.80 -13.52 -25.18
C ARG A 32 -0.30 -13.48 -23.74
N GLY A 33 -0.22 -14.62 -23.07
CA GLY A 33 0.34 -14.64 -21.74
C GLY A 33 -0.40 -15.44 -20.68
N PHE A 34 -1.36 -16.29 -21.00
CA PHE A 34 -1.64 -17.41 -20.11
C PHE A 34 -0.51 -18.43 -20.26
N LEU A 35 0.65 -18.07 -19.70
CA LEU A 35 1.69 -19.05 -19.47
C LEU A 35 1.12 -20.08 -18.46
N PRO A 36 1.39 -21.39 -18.64
CA PRO A 36 1.04 -22.37 -17.64
C PRO A 36 1.63 -21.91 -16.31
N MET A 37 0.77 -21.73 -15.30
CA MET A 37 1.25 -21.36 -13.96
C MET A 37 2.14 -22.47 -13.43
N ASP A 38 3.35 -22.09 -13.00
CA ASP A 38 4.24 -23.01 -12.30
C ASP A 38 3.94 -22.96 -10.79
N PRO A 39 3.26 -23.97 -10.22
CA PRO A 39 2.93 -23.98 -8.80
C PRO A 39 4.17 -24.02 -7.89
N ALA A 40 5.30 -24.55 -8.38
CA ALA A 40 6.54 -24.64 -7.62
C ALA A 40 7.21 -23.27 -7.47
N ASN A 41 6.92 -22.34 -8.40
CA ASN A 41 7.44 -20.98 -8.41
C ASN A 41 6.34 -19.95 -8.04
N ARG A 42 5.41 -20.35 -7.20
CA ARG A 42 4.33 -19.46 -6.74
C ARG A 42 4.89 -18.42 -5.78
N PRO A 43 4.67 -17.11 -6.03
CA PRO A 43 5.14 -16.06 -5.12
C PRO A 43 4.52 -16.18 -3.73
N SER A 44 5.29 -15.76 -2.72
CA SER A 44 4.79 -15.63 -1.35
C SER A 44 3.69 -14.55 -1.30
N PRO A 45 2.55 -14.83 -0.66
CA PRO A 45 1.45 -13.88 -0.54
C PRO A 45 1.70 -12.79 0.51
N PHE A 46 2.70 -13.00 1.36
CA PHE A 46 3.06 -12.11 2.44
C PHE A 46 4.56 -11.81 2.37
N LYS A 47 4.90 -10.53 2.41
CA LYS A 47 6.27 -10.08 2.61
C LYS A 47 6.58 -10.13 4.10
N ARG A 48 7.70 -10.74 4.46
CA ARG A 48 8.13 -10.83 5.86
C ARG A 48 9.58 -10.42 6.00
N TYR A 49 9.82 -9.60 6.99
CA TYR A 49 11.16 -9.21 7.40
C TYR A 49 11.66 -10.10 8.53
N ARG A 50 12.90 -10.55 8.41
CA ARG A 50 13.58 -11.33 9.45
C ARG A 50 14.22 -10.39 10.47
N ARG A 51 14.26 -10.81 11.72
CA ARG A 51 15.01 -10.15 12.81
C ARG A 51 14.64 -8.69 13.09
N LEU A 52 13.49 -8.21 12.64
CA LEU A 52 13.02 -6.88 13.00
C LEU A 52 12.18 -6.94 14.29
N GLU A 53 12.21 -5.82 15.01
CA GLU A 53 11.27 -5.59 16.10
C GLU A 53 9.84 -5.62 15.55
N ARG A 54 8.97 -6.37 16.23
CA ARG A 54 7.57 -6.53 15.84
C ARG A 54 6.65 -6.00 16.91
N GLN A 55 5.70 -5.19 16.53
CA GLN A 55 4.68 -4.64 17.40
C GLN A 55 3.31 -5.13 16.95
N PRO A 56 2.55 -5.86 17.80
CA PRO A 56 1.19 -6.26 17.49
C PRO A 56 0.29 -5.02 17.44
N LEU A 57 -0.66 -5.04 16.52
CA LEU A 57 -1.70 -4.03 16.45
C LEU A 57 -2.88 -4.42 17.36
N PRO A 58 -3.60 -3.43 17.92
CA PRO A 58 -4.84 -3.70 18.64
C PRO A 58 -5.84 -4.49 17.80
N THR A 59 -6.45 -5.52 18.38
CA THR A 59 -7.42 -6.41 17.72
C THR A 59 -8.87 -6.03 17.98
N ASP A 60 -9.13 -5.01 18.80
CA ASP A 60 -10.44 -4.42 18.94
C ASP A 60 -10.75 -3.57 17.70
N LEU A 61 -11.43 -4.20 16.75
CA LEU A 61 -11.83 -3.63 15.47
C LEU A 61 -13.30 -3.26 15.40
N GLU A 62 -13.98 -3.25 16.55
CA GLU A 62 -15.38 -2.88 16.61
C GLU A 62 -15.63 -1.46 16.10
N ARG A 63 -16.77 -1.29 15.46
CA ARG A 63 -17.18 0.01 14.94
C ARG A 63 -17.45 0.96 16.12
N PRO A 64 -16.81 2.15 16.15
CA PRO A 64 -17.13 3.12 17.21
C PRO A 64 -18.61 3.48 17.22
N ALA A 65 -19.15 3.70 18.42
CA ALA A 65 -20.53 4.17 18.56
C ALA A 65 -20.74 5.48 17.78
N GLY A 66 -21.81 5.54 16.97
CA GLY A 66 -22.11 6.71 16.14
C GLY A 66 -21.27 6.84 14.87
N ALA A 67 -20.33 5.94 14.59
CA ALA A 67 -19.59 5.95 13.34
C ALA A 67 -20.56 5.73 12.14
N PRO A 68 -20.33 6.41 10.99
CA PRO A 68 -21.17 6.26 9.82
C PRO A 68 -21.12 4.83 9.26
N THR A 69 -22.20 4.42 8.60
CA THR A 69 -22.24 3.17 7.83
C THR A 69 -21.40 3.30 6.56
N ALA A 70 -21.01 2.17 5.96
CA ALA A 70 -20.32 2.17 4.68
C ALA A 70 -21.14 2.89 3.57
N LEU A 71 -22.48 2.76 3.60
CA LEU A 71 -23.35 3.42 2.63
C LEU A 71 -23.32 4.95 2.78
N GLU A 72 -23.36 5.46 4.01
CA GLU A 72 -23.26 6.89 4.29
C GLU A 72 -21.91 7.44 3.83
N VAL A 73 -20.82 6.72 4.10
CA VAL A 73 -19.47 7.11 3.64
C VAL A 73 -19.41 7.16 2.11
N LEU A 74 -19.84 6.10 1.43
CA LEU A 74 -19.76 5.97 -0.03
C LEU A 74 -20.71 6.92 -0.77
N SER A 75 -21.85 7.27 -0.17
CA SER A 75 -22.79 8.24 -0.76
C SER A 75 -22.37 9.69 -0.56
N GLY A 76 -21.32 9.96 0.20
CA GLY A 76 -20.90 11.32 0.55
C GLY A 76 -21.82 12.03 1.53
N HIS A 77 -22.84 11.34 2.06
CA HIS A 77 -23.77 11.88 3.07
C HIS A 77 -23.25 11.57 4.48
N LEU A 78 -22.01 12.00 4.75
CA LEU A 78 -21.43 11.80 6.06
C LEU A 78 -22.16 12.67 7.10
N PRO A 79 -22.69 12.08 8.19
CA PRO A 79 -23.01 12.87 9.38
C PRO A 79 -21.75 13.62 9.82
N ARG A 80 -21.91 14.72 10.54
CA ARG A 80 -20.74 15.40 11.13
C ARG A 80 -20.07 14.44 12.10
N VAL A 81 -18.97 13.83 11.66
CA VAL A 81 -18.13 12.98 12.50
C VAL A 81 -17.11 13.87 13.18
N THR A 82 -17.06 13.84 14.50
CA THR A 82 -15.97 14.50 15.22
C THR A 82 -14.68 13.74 14.92
N PRO A 83 -13.62 14.42 14.45
CA PRO A 83 -12.36 13.76 14.16
C PRO A 83 -11.87 12.97 15.39
N THR A 84 -11.62 11.71 15.20
CA THR A 84 -11.00 10.84 16.21
C THR A 84 -9.50 11.11 16.23
N ALA A 85 -8.90 11.22 17.41
CA ALA A 85 -7.45 11.26 17.51
C ALA A 85 -6.84 10.00 16.86
N LEU A 86 -5.87 10.19 15.97
CA LEU A 86 -5.21 9.09 15.29
C LEU A 86 -4.20 8.45 16.26
N ASP A 87 -4.61 7.37 16.89
CA ASP A 87 -3.81 6.52 17.77
C ASP A 87 -3.53 5.14 17.15
N GLY A 88 -2.88 4.25 17.90
CA GLY A 88 -2.61 2.89 17.45
C GLY A 88 -3.88 2.08 17.13
N ALA A 89 -5.01 2.33 17.80
CA ALA A 89 -6.25 1.62 17.57
C ALA A 89 -6.94 2.09 16.26
N VAL A 90 -6.95 3.39 16.01
CA VAL A 90 -7.46 3.95 14.73
C VAL A 90 -6.57 3.50 13.57
N LEU A 91 -5.23 3.52 13.75
CA LEU A 91 -4.29 3.00 12.74
C LEU A 91 -4.55 1.51 12.45
N ALA A 92 -4.78 0.70 13.48
CA ALA A 92 -5.11 -0.73 13.31
C ALA A 92 -6.36 -0.92 12.45
N ARG A 93 -7.42 -0.14 12.68
CA ARG A 93 -8.64 -0.19 11.86
C ARG A 93 -8.39 0.25 10.41
N LEU A 94 -7.63 1.33 10.21
CA LEU A 94 -7.24 1.78 8.87
C LEU A 94 -6.52 0.67 8.08
N LEU A 95 -5.56 0.00 8.71
CA LEU A 95 -4.78 -1.07 8.08
C LEU A 95 -5.61 -2.33 7.87
N TYR A 96 -6.42 -2.72 8.87
CA TYR A 96 -7.26 -3.92 8.78
C TYR A 96 -8.28 -3.82 7.67
N PHE A 97 -9.09 -2.76 7.66
CA PHE A 97 -10.19 -2.61 6.69
C PHE A 97 -9.72 -2.21 5.29
N SER A 98 -8.45 -1.83 5.12
CA SER A 98 -7.86 -1.61 3.78
C SER A 98 -7.08 -2.80 3.26
N ALA A 99 -6.27 -3.48 4.07
CA ALA A 99 -5.36 -4.53 3.62
C ALA A 99 -5.27 -5.76 4.52
N GLY A 100 -5.93 -5.77 5.69
CA GLY A 100 -5.88 -6.86 6.66
C GLY A 100 -6.53 -8.14 6.14
N VAL A 101 -6.13 -9.29 6.68
CA VAL A 101 -6.76 -10.58 6.40
C VAL A 101 -8.06 -10.66 7.19
N THR A 102 -9.18 -10.74 6.47
CA THR A 102 -10.53 -10.75 7.06
C THR A 102 -11.12 -12.16 7.18
N ARG A 103 -10.60 -13.11 6.41
CA ARG A 103 -11.07 -14.49 6.42
C ARG A 103 -9.99 -15.47 5.99
N TYR A 104 -9.93 -16.61 6.68
CA TYR A 104 -9.23 -17.80 6.27
C TYR A 104 -10.24 -18.88 5.88
N THR A 105 -9.89 -19.68 4.87
CA THR A 105 -10.64 -20.90 4.52
C THR A 105 -9.66 -22.05 4.42
N ASP A 106 -10.00 -23.16 5.06
CA ASP A 106 -9.26 -24.42 4.95
C ASP A 106 -10.07 -25.41 4.11
N GLU A 107 -9.62 -25.61 2.88
CA GLU A 107 -10.20 -26.60 1.97
C GLU A 107 -9.24 -27.80 1.85
N GLY A 108 -9.26 -28.65 2.87
CA GLY A 108 -8.40 -29.82 2.94
C GLY A 108 -6.91 -29.48 3.05
N ARG A 109 -6.15 -29.65 1.96
CA ARG A 109 -4.69 -29.36 1.95
C ARG A 109 -4.36 -27.92 1.57
N ARG A 110 -5.35 -27.07 1.29
CA ARG A 110 -5.15 -25.73 0.80
C ARG A 110 -5.79 -24.71 1.75
N ARG A 111 -4.93 -23.94 2.43
CA ARG A 111 -5.38 -22.74 3.17
C ARG A 111 -5.43 -21.57 2.20
N SER A 112 -6.57 -20.89 2.15
CA SER A 112 -6.75 -19.64 1.42
C SER A 112 -7.07 -18.52 2.41
N TRP A 113 -6.67 -17.30 2.09
CA TRP A 113 -6.93 -16.10 2.89
C TRP A 113 -7.53 -15.05 1.98
N PHE A 114 -8.37 -14.22 2.55
CA PHE A 114 -9.00 -13.10 1.85
C PHE A 114 -8.71 -11.84 2.64
N ARG A 115 -8.30 -10.79 1.95
CA ARG A 115 -8.06 -9.48 2.55
C ARG A 115 -9.29 -8.57 2.41
N ALA A 116 -9.30 -7.45 3.12
CA ALA A 116 -10.38 -6.47 3.06
C ALA A 116 -10.55 -5.87 1.67
N SER A 117 -9.46 -5.56 0.97
CA SER A 117 -9.51 -5.12 -0.43
C SER A 117 -9.58 -6.29 -1.40
N ALA A 118 -10.34 -6.12 -2.48
CA ALA A 118 -10.35 -7.07 -3.57
C ALA A 118 -8.98 -7.13 -4.27
N SER A 119 -8.61 -8.31 -4.76
CA SER A 119 -7.40 -8.50 -5.55
C SER A 119 -7.62 -9.47 -6.69
N ALA A 120 -7.06 -9.16 -7.84
CA ALA A 120 -7.12 -10.02 -9.02
C ALA A 120 -6.54 -11.40 -8.71
N GLY A 121 -7.38 -12.42 -8.83
CA GLY A 121 -6.99 -13.82 -8.55
C GLY A 121 -6.61 -14.12 -7.11
N ASN A 122 -6.93 -13.25 -6.16
CA ASN A 122 -6.58 -13.34 -4.75
C ASN A 122 -5.06 -13.39 -4.52
N LEU A 123 -4.29 -12.60 -5.30
CA LEU A 123 -2.82 -12.63 -5.30
C LEU A 123 -2.19 -11.55 -4.42
N HIS A 124 -2.94 -10.49 -4.11
CA HIS A 124 -2.57 -9.41 -3.18
C HIS A 124 -1.16 -8.86 -3.37
N PRO A 125 -0.89 -8.17 -4.51
CA PRO A 125 0.44 -7.67 -4.84
C PRO A 125 0.91 -6.50 -3.98
N LEU A 126 0.06 -5.96 -3.10
CA LEU A 126 0.32 -4.70 -2.41
C LEU A 126 0.90 -4.91 -1.01
N GLU A 127 1.84 -4.04 -0.67
CA GLU A 127 2.40 -3.90 0.67
C GLU A 127 2.14 -2.47 1.19
N LEU A 128 2.05 -2.32 2.52
CA LEU A 128 1.83 -1.05 3.18
C LEU A 128 2.97 -0.74 4.14
N TYR A 129 3.47 0.49 4.04
CA TYR A 129 4.43 1.05 4.97
C TYR A 129 3.81 2.22 5.69
N VAL A 130 4.09 2.33 6.98
CA VAL A 130 3.56 3.38 7.86
C VAL A 130 4.70 4.21 8.38
N ALA A 131 4.73 5.49 8.02
CA ALA A 131 5.60 6.49 8.62
C ALA A 131 4.77 7.35 9.58
N CYS A 132 5.18 7.44 10.82
CA CYS A 132 4.45 8.23 11.82
C CYS A 132 5.41 8.91 12.81
N GLY A 133 4.95 10.00 13.40
CA GLY A 133 5.48 10.48 14.67
C GLY A 133 5.02 9.56 15.80
N ALA A 134 5.36 9.90 17.04
CA ALA A 134 4.85 9.16 18.18
C ALA A 134 3.32 9.29 18.26
N LEU A 135 2.65 8.14 18.31
CA LEU A 135 1.21 8.01 18.54
C LEU A 135 0.98 7.34 19.89
N SER A 136 -0.22 7.49 20.45
CA SER A 136 -0.58 6.70 21.62
C SER A 136 -0.51 5.21 21.29
N GLY A 137 0.39 4.49 21.95
CA GLY A 137 0.63 3.06 21.77
C GLY A 137 1.56 2.68 20.61
N LEU A 138 2.20 3.65 19.93
CA LEU A 138 3.18 3.39 18.87
C LEU A 138 4.25 4.48 18.85
N ASP A 139 5.51 4.09 18.92
CA ASP A 139 6.65 5.00 18.77
C ASP A 139 6.71 5.60 17.36
N GLY A 140 7.36 6.76 17.24
CA GLY A 140 7.66 7.34 15.94
C GLY A 140 8.62 6.46 15.14
N GLY A 141 8.41 6.38 13.81
CA GLY A 141 9.27 5.57 12.95
C GLY A 141 8.66 5.21 11.61
N LEU A 142 9.38 4.32 10.93
CA LEU A 142 8.91 3.66 9.70
C LEU A 142 8.67 2.18 9.96
N TYR A 143 7.51 1.71 9.55
CA TYR A 143 7.05 0.35 9.78
C TYR A 143 6.54 -0.28 8.49
N HIS A 144 6.65 -1.62 8.39
CA HIS A 144 5.94 -2.43 7.40
C HIS A 144 4.77 -3.13 8.07
N PHE A 145 3.61 -3.14 7.45
CA PHE A 145 2.41 -3.84 7.93
C PHE A 145 2.41 -5.29 7.47
N ASP A 146 2.42 -6.23 8.42
CA ASP A 146 2.23 -7.65 8.16
C ASP A 146 0.76 -8.02 8.42
N PRO A 147 -0.05 -8.24 7.35
CA PRO A 147 -1.48 -8.54 7.50
C PRO A 147 -1.78 -9.95 8.00
N ASP A 148 -0.85 -10.92 7.87
CA ASP A 148 -1.03 -12.30 8.34
C ASP A 148 -0.86 -12.39 9.85
N TRP A 149 0.16 -11.73 10.37
CA TRP A 149 0.40 -11.63 11.81
C TRP A 149 -0.40 -10.51 12.48
N PHE A 150 -0.93 -9.59 11.71
CA PHE A 150 -1.63 -8.37 12.12
C PHE A 150 -0.80 -7.48 13.05
N GLY A 151 0.27 -6.97 12.51
CA GLY A 151 1.18 -6.11 13.26
C GLY A 151 2.14 -5.34 12.36
N LEU A 152 3.07 -4.65 13.00
CA LEU A 152 4.04 -3.78 12.38
C LEU A 152 5.45 -4.30 12.61
N ALA A 153 6.26 -4.40 11.56
CA ALA A 153 7.70 -4.63 11.63
C ALA A 153 8.42 -3.28 11.52
N ARG A 154 9.23 -2.92 12.52
CA ARG A 154 9.92 -1.63 12.56
C ARG A 154 11.15 -1.62 11.68
N LEU A 155 11.14 -0.84 10.59
CA LEU A 155 12.24 -0.71 9.65
C LEU A 155 13.26 0.36 10.09
N ARG A 156 12.75 1.50 10.57
CA ARG A 156 13.55 2.63 11.04
C ARG A 156 13.02 3.16 12.37
N PRO A 157 13.87 3.41 13.36
CA PRO A 157 13.46 4.02 14.63
C PRO A 157 13.38 5.55 14.57
N VAL A 158 13.41 6.12 13.35
CA VAL A 158 13.34 7.57 13.13
C VAL A 158 12.11 7.92 12.30
N ASP A 159 11.53 9.07 12.59
CA ASP A 159 10.42 9.63 11.83
C ASP A 159 10.89 10.08 10.43
N VAL A 160 10.34 9.46 9.40
CA VAL A 160 10.72 9.72 8.00
C VAL A 160 9.69 10.55 7.24
N ARG A 161 8.65 11.09 7.90
CA ARG A 161 7.59 11.87 7.23
C ARG A 161 8.16 13.09 6.50
N ALA A 162 9.15 13.77 7.08
CA ALA A 162 9.81 14.89 6.43
C ALA A 162 10.62 14.49 5.19
N HIS A 163 11.21 13.28 5.18
CA HIS A 163 11.87 12.73 3.99
C HIS A 163 10.87 12.40 2.88
N LEU A 164 9.72 11.82 3.24
CA LEU A 164 8.63 11.57 2.29
C LEU A 164 8.05 12.88 1.75
N ALA A 165 7.93 13.91 2.59
CA ALA A 165 7.50 15.25 2.19
C ALA A 165 8.44 15.84 1.14
N ARG A 166 9.75 15.72 1.34
CA ARG A 166 10.77 16.15 0.38
C ARG A 166 10.68 15.36 -0.92
N ALA A 167 10.59 14.02 -0.84
CA ALA A 167 10.48 13.16 -2.02
C ALA A 167 9.23 13.44 -2.86
N ALA A 168 8.14 13.87 -2.21
CA ALA A 168 6.89 14.22 -2.86
C ALA A 168 6.76 15.70 -3.24
N GLY A 169 7.69 16.55 -2.83
CA GLY A 169 7.56 18.00 -2.97
C GLY A 169 6.34 18.59 -2.25
N ASP A 170 5.94 17.97 -1.14
CA ASP A 170 4.71 18.28 -0.43
C ASP A 170 4.95 18.41 1.09
N PRO A 171 5.25 19.62 1.58
CA PRO A 171 5.58 19.84 2.99
C PRO A 171 4.50 19.39 3.98
N ALA A 172 3.23 19.38 3.57
CA ALA A 172 2.12 19.00 4.44
C ALA A 172 2.21 17.51 4.89
N LEU A 173 2.95 16.66 4.17
CA LEU A 173 3.19 15.28 4.61
C LEU A 173 3.97 15.22 5.94
N ALA A 174 4.92 16.12 6.15
CA ALA A 174 5.72 16.15 7.38
C ALA A 174 4.87 16.48 8.62
N ALA A 175 3.84 17.29 8.45
CA ALA A 175 2.95 17.72 9.52
C ALA A 175 1.79 16.75 9.80
N THR A 176 1.53 15.81 8.91
CA THR A 176 0.42 14.85 9.06
C THR A 176 0.79 13.77 10.09
N ALA A 177 -0.17 13.32 10.91
CA ALA A 177 0.10 12.34 11.97
C ALA A 177 0.67 11.02 11.44
N VAL A 178 0.13 10.52 10.33
CA VAL A 178 0.53 9.27 9.68
C VAL A 178 0.62 9.47 8.17
N VAL A 179 1.67 8.92 7.58
CA VAL A 179 1.82 8.78 6.12
C VAL A 179 1.92 7.29 5.79
N ILE A 180 0.99 6.81 4.96
CA ILE A 180 1.00 5.42 4.49
C ILE A 180 1.54 5.40 3.07
N VAL A 181 2.59 4.61 2.84
CA VAL A 181 3.11 4.37 1.49
C VAL A 181 2.62 3.01 1.02
N ILE A 182 1.99 2.99 -0.15
CA ILE A 182 1.52 1.76 -0.80
C ILE A 182 2.53 1.40 -1.88
N THR A 183 3.01 0.18 -1.84
CA THR A 183 3.93 -0.39 -2.83
C THR A 183 3.31 -1.59 -3.52
N GLY A 184 3.88 -1.99 -4.64
CA GLY A 184 3.45 -3.16 -5.39
C GLY A 184 4.61 -4.11 -5.64
N ILE A 185 4.34 -5.42 -5.53
CA ILE A 185 5.21 -6.52 -5.91
C ILE A 185 4.62 -7.15 -7.18
N PRO A 186 5.05 -6.71 -8.38
CA PRO A 186 4.44 -7.13 -9.65
C PRO A 186 4.49 -8.64 -9.86
N TRP A 187 5.53 -9.31 -9.36
CA TRP A 187 5.71 -10.75 -9.46
C TRP A 187 4.48 -11.54 -9.00
N ARG A 188 3.79 -11.11 -7.96
CA ARG A 188 2.60 -11.81 -7.45
C ARG A 188 1.47 -11.91 -8.47
N THR A 189 1.29 -10.89 -9.31
CA THR A 189 0.26 -10.87 -10.35
C THR A 189 0.77 -11.33 -11.71
N THR A 190 2.02 -11.00 -12.07
CA THR A 190 2.60 -11.40 -13.35
C THR A 190 2.87 -12.90 -13.42
N TRP A 191 3.12 -13.57 -12.30
CA TRP A 191 3.19 -15.02 -12.20
C TRP A 191 1.96 -15.73 -12.80
N LYS A 192 0.76 -15.15 -12.65
CA LYS A 192 -0.49 -15.71 -13.18
C LYS A 192 -0.93 -15.08 -14.47
N TYR A 193 -0.74 -13.78 -14.61
CA TYR A 193 -1.35 -12.99 -15.69
C TYR A 193 -0.33 -12.47 -16.72
N GLY A 194 0.93 -12.93 -16.65
CA GLY A 194 1.99 -12.43 -17.52
C GLY A 194 2.11 -10.91 -17.45
N GLU A 195 2.45 -10.26 -18.56
CA GLU A 195 2.62 -8.80 -18.62
C GLU A 195 1.37 -8.02 -18.20
N ARG A 196 0.17 -8.58 -18.44
CA ARG A 196 -1.08 -7.97 -17.99
C ARG A 196 -1.17 -7.84 -16.46
N GLY A 197 -0.46 -8.69 -15.71
CA GLY A 197 -0.39 -8.63 -14.26
C GLY A 197 0.02 -7.27 -13.71
N TRP A 198 0.82 -6.50 -14.46
CA TRP A 198 1.20 -5.14 -14.09
C TRP A 198 -0.01 -4.20 -13.94
N ARG A 199 -1.03 -4.32 -14.80
CA ARG A 199 -2.26 -3.53 -14.65
C ARG A 199 -3.03 -3.86 -13.38
N HIS A 200 -3.01 -5.13 -12.98
CA HIS A 200 -3.73 -5.58 -11.79
C HIS A 200 -3.16 -4.96 -10.52
N VAL A 201 -1.85 -4.68 -10.48
CA VAL A 201 -1.23 -3.97 -9.35
C VAL A 201 -1.92 -2.63 -9.10
N PHE A 202 -2.16 -1.84 -10.14
CA PHE A 202 -2.82 -0.53 -10.03
C PHE A 202 -4.32 -0.64 -9.73
N TRP A 203 -5.00 -1.65 -10.28
CA TRP A 203 -6.42 -1.87 -9.98
C TRP A 203 -6.64 -2.30 -8.54
N ASP A 204 -5.80 -3.20 -8.06
CA ASP A 204 -5.81 -3.63 -6.67
C ASP A 204 -5.47 -2.45 -5.74
N ALA A 205 -4.50 -1.59 -6.13
CA ALA A 205 -4.18 -0.38 -5.38
C ALA A 205 -5.39 0.58 -5.29
N GLY A 206 -6.13 0.77 -6.36
CA GLY A 206 -7.37 1.56 -6.36
C GLY A 206 -8.42 0.98 -5.40
N SER A 207 -8.58 -0.34 -5.36
CA SER A 207 -9.49 -1.02 -4.44
C SER A 207 -9.09 -0.83 -2.98
N LEU A 208 -7.79 -0.97 -2.67
CA LEU A 208 -7.25 -0.74 -1.33
C LEU A 208 -7.40 0.73 -0.91
N LEU A 209 -7.07 1.67 -1.80
CA LEU A 209 -7.19 3.11 -1.56
C LEU A 209 -8.64 3.52 -1.27
N ALA A 210 -9.60 2.96 -2.00
CA ALA A 210 -11.02 3.23 -1.77
C ALA A 210 -11.43 2.85 -0.34
N ASN A 211 -10.99 1.68 0.13
CA ASN A 211 -11.24 1.25 1.51
C ASN A 211 -10.54 2.16 2.52
N LEU A 212 -9.25 2.49 2.28
CA LEU A 212 -8.47 3.34 3.19
C LEU A 212 -9.13 4.72 3.37
N VAL A 213 -9.50 5.35 2.27
CA VAL A 213 -10.18 6.67 2.29
C VAL A 213 -11.54 6.58 3.00
N ALA A 214 -12.32 5.53 2.72
CA ALA A 214 -13.61 5.32 3.35
C ALA A 214 -13.49 5.14 4.87
N VAL A 215 -12.52 4.33 5.32
CA VAL A 215 -12.29 4.12 6.77
C VAL A 215 -11.79 5.39 7.44
N ALA A 216 -10.88 6.13 6.81
CA ALA A 216 -10.43 7.42 7.33
C ALA A 216 -11.63 8.39 7.50
N ALA A 217 -12.48 8.50 6.49
CA ALA A 217 -13.68 9.34 6.53
C ALA A 217 -14.66 8.90 7.65
N ALA A 218 -14.80 7.58 7.88
CA ALA A 218 -15.63 7.05 8.97
C ALA A 218 -15.11 7.45 10.37
N HIS A 219 -13.83 7.78 10.48
CA HIS A 219 -13.20 8.32 11.68
C HIS A 219 -13.13 9.85 11.71
N GLY A 220 -13.75 10.53 10.73
CA GLY A 220 -13.66 11.99 10.57
C GLY A 220 -12.26 12.45 10.20
N LEU A 221 -11.41 11.57 9.72
CA LEU A 221 -10.03 11.87 9.31
C LEU A 221 -9.98 12.17 7.82
N ARG A 222 -9.19 13.17 7.46
CA ARG A 222 -8.87 13.43 6.07
C ARG A 222 -7.82 12.42 5.59
N ALA A 223 -8.06 11.83 4.42
CA ALA A 223 -7.05 11.06 3.69
C ALA A 223 -6.74 11.78 2.38
N ARG A 224 -5.47 12.13 2.17
CA ARG A 224 -5.01 12.84 0.98
C ARG A 224 -4.01 11.98 0.21
N LEU A 225 -4.36 11.67 -1.03
CA LEU A 225 -3.56 10.87 -1.92
C LEU A 225 -2.54 11.74 -2.66
N VAL A 226 -1.28 11.30 -2.68
CA VAL A 226 -0.18 11.90 -3.43
C VAL A 226 0.40 10.83 -4.37
N LEU A 227 0.39 11.11 -5.67
CA LEU A 227 0.89 10.21 -6.72
C LEU A 227 2.17 10.74 -7.39
N GLY A 228 2.53 12.00 -7.15
CA GLY A 228 3.75 12.61 -7.67
C GLY A 228 4.83 12.59 -6.60
N PHE A 229 5.88 11.81 -6.80
CA PHE A 229 7.05 11.73 -5.93
C PHE A 229 8.27 11.22 -6.71
N VAL A 230 9.44 11.38 -6.12
CA VAL A 230 10.68 10.84 -6.68
C VAL A 230 10.84 9.38 -6.23
N ASP A 231 10.56 8.44 -7.12
CA ASP A 231 10.52 6.99 -6.81
C ASP A 231 11.77 6.50 -6.10
N ARG A 232 12.97 6.87 -6.60
CA ARG A 232 14.24 6.43 -6.00
C ARG A 232 14.42 6.90 -4.56
N GLU A 233 13.88 8.08 -4.21
CA GLU A 233 13.97 8.60 -2.85
C GLU A 233 13.01 7.83 -1.93
N VAL A 234 11.79 7.56 -2.38
CA VAL A 234 10.86 6.72 -1.65
C VAL A 234 11.42 5.30 -1.49
N CYS A 235 12.00 4.72 -2.55
CA CYS A 235 12.66 3.40 -2.46
C CYS A 235 13.76 3.38 -1.41
N HIS A 236 14.62 4.40 -1.39
CA HIS A 236 15.70 4.53 -0.38
C HIS A 236 15.13 4.63 1.04
N ILE A 237 14.09 5.44 1.25
CA ILE A 237 13.44 5.57 2.55
C ILE A 237 12.90 4.22 3.04
N LEU A 238 12.26 3.45 2.16
CA LEU A 238 11.61 2.17 2.47
C LEU A 238 12.59 0.99 2.48
N GLY A 239 13.77 1.11 1.88
CA GLY A 239 14.71 0.00 1.70
C GLY A 239 14.24 -1.03 0.66
N ILE A 240 13.65 -0.57 -0.44
CA ILE A 240 13.20 -1.40 -1.58
C ILE A 240 13.95 -1.03 -2.85
N ASP A 241 13.97 -1.91 -3.84
CA ASP A 241 14.80 -1.76 -5.05
C ASP A 241 14.12 -0.99 -6.20
N GLY A 242 12.81 -0.76 -6.11
CA GLY A 242 12.03 -0.11 -7.16
C GLY A 242 11.76 -0.99 -8.38
N ILE A 243 12.18 -2.25 -8.39
CA ILE A 243 12.03 -3.22 -9.48
C ILE A 243 11.19 -4.43 -9.04
N ALA A 244 11.67 -5.19 -8.06
CA ALA A 244 10.92 -6.30 -7.47
C ALA A 244 9.73 -5.77 -6.64
N GLU A 245 9.94 -4.62 -6.02
CA GLU A 245 8.91 -3.86 -5.33
C GLU A 245 9.04 -2.37 -5.64
N CYS A 246 7.96 -1.73 -6.04
CA CYS A 246 7.95 -0.32 -6.44
C CYS A 246 6.89 0.49 -5.69
N PRO A 247 7.15 1.78 -5.37
CA PRO A 247 6.15 2.66 -4.76
C PRO A 247 5.06 3.00 -5.77
N LEU A 248 3.81 3.08 -5.29
CA LEU A 248 2.63 3.36 -6.13
C LEU A 248 1.91 4.63 -5.69
N ALA A 249 1.80 4.84 -4.39
CA ALA A 249 1.06 5.94 -3.81
C ALA A 249 1.54 6.28 -2.40
N VAL A 250 1.42 7.54 -2.04
CA VAL A 250 1.62 8.05 -0.68
C VAL A 250 0.29 8.62 -0.21
N VAL A 251 -0.15 8.26 1.00
CA VAL A 251 -1.41 8.73 1.59
C VAL A 251 -1.13 9.39 2.93
N ALA A 252 -1.41 10.68 3.01
CA ALA A 252 -1.41 11.41 4.28
C ALA A 252 -2.75 11.19 4.99
N VAL A 253 -2.73 10.78 6.26
CA VAL A 253 -3.94 10.54 7.06
C VAL A 253 -3.95 11.43 8.30
N GLY A 254 -5.04 12.16 8.48
CA GLY A 254 -5.22 13.19 9.50
C GLY A 254 -5.01 14.59 8.94
N GLU A 255 -5.36 15.60 9.74
CA GLU A 255 -5.07 16.98 9.40
C GLU A 255 -3.59 17.29 9.68
N PRO A 256 -2.94 18.10 8.84
CA PRO A 256 -1.61 18.61 9.17
C PRO A 256 -1.68 19.41 10.47
N ALA A 257 -0.80 19.10 11.41
CA ALA A 257 -0.62 19.98 12.57
C ALA A 257 -0.06 21.33 12.10
N ASP A 258 -0.46 22.39 12.79
CA ASP A 258 0.08 23.73 12.54
C ASP A 258 1.56 23.74 12.97
N GLN A 259 2.45 23.33 12.09
CA GLN A 259 3.89 23.35 12.29
C GLN A 259 4.41 24.64 11.68
N GLY A 260 4.92 25.54 12.53
CA GLY A 260 5.72 26.65 12.02
C GLY A 260 6.81 26.13 11.07
N GLU A 261 7.19 26.92 10.08
CA GLU A 261 8.20 26.57 9.09
C GLU A 261 9.46 25.98 9.75
N THR A 262 9.56 24.66 9.77
CA THR A 262 10.76 23.97 10.23
C THR A 262 11.70 23.86 9.04
N THR A 263 12.59 24.80 8.89
CA THR A 263 13.70 24.79 7.91
C THR A 263 14.89 23.94 8.37
N ALA A 264 14.67 23.02 9.32
CA ALA A 264 15.75 22.15 9.78
C ALA A 264 16.27 21.27 8.61
N GLU A 265 17.58 21.28 8.40
CA GLU A 265 18.22 20.35 7.48
C GLU A 265 17.88 18.91 7.89
N LEU A 266 17.32 18.15 6.94
CA LEU A 266 17.04 16.74 7.16
C LEU A 266 18.36 15.97 7.21
N SER A 267 18.58 15.21 8.26
CA SER A 267 19.70 14.26 8.31
C SER A 267 19.60 13.26 7.15
N GLU A 268 20.74 12.85 6.63
CA GLU A 268 20.75 11.74 5.66
C GLU A 268 20.27 10.45 6.35
N LEU A 269 19.51 9.65 5.59
CA LEU A 269 19.09 8.33 6.05
C LEU A 269 20.12 7.30 5.63
N ASP A 270 20.53 6.45 6.55
CA ASP A 270 21.38 5.31 6.26
C ASP A 270 20.69 4.33 5.30
N GLU A 271 21.51 3.64 4.48
CA GLU A 271 21.01 2.55 3.65
C GLU A 271 20.44 1.43 4.52
N LEU A 272 19.20 1.03 4.24
CA LEU A 272 18.58 -0.11 4.92
C LEU A 272 19.05 -1.43 4.31
N ARG A 273 19.67 -2.28 5.12
CA ARG A 273 20.01 -3.65 4.77
C ARG A 273 19.08 -4.62 5.48
N LEU A 274 17.97 -4.93 4.84
CA LEU A 274 16.90 -5.73 5.41
C LEU A 274 16.93 -7.15 4.86
N GLU A 275 16.84 -8.14 5.74
CA GLU A 275 16.61 -9.53 5.34
C GLU A 275 15.12 -9.76 5.13
N VAL A 276 14.72 -9.98 3.88
CA VAL A 276 13.35 -10.33 3.49
C VAL A 276 13.30 -11.83 3.21
N GLU A 277 12.21 -12.49 3.60
CA GLU A 277 11.96 -13.87 3.17
C GLU A 277 11.72 -13.90 1.65
N PRO A 278 12.04 -15.01 0.96
CA PRO A 278 11.80 -15.11 -0.48
C PRO A 278 10.34 -14.77 -0.83
N LEU A 279 10.17 -13.92 -1.83
CA LEU A 279 8.87 -13.44 -2.31
C LEU A 279 8.19 -14.46 -3.21
#